data_052ef826aaea2cec22da3419c8270dfe
#
_entry.id   052ef826aaea2cec22da3419c8270dfe
#
_cell.length_a   1.000
_cell.length_b   1.000
_cell.length_c   1.000
_cell.angle_alpha   90.00
_cell.angle_beta   90.00
_cell.angle_gamma   90.00
#
_symmetry.space_group_name_H-M   'P 1'
#
loop_
_entity.id
_entity.type
_entity.pdbx_description
1 polymer ?
#
loop_
_entity_poly.entity_id
_entity_poly.type
_entity_poly.pdbx_seq_one_letter_code
_entity_poly.pdbx_strand_id
1 'polypeptide(L)'
;MSKRALSILSLTILPAICAFGGVRHFTFLYEAPTSAPGSIELENTVTWAHGSGWNDVFIREELEIGITDRLQLGIYPLDWSGHSAGGVEYNGGALEVIYNLSNPVVDPVGLSLYQEISVARQHFESESKLIAQKNFGRWILDYNATLEAERESRGLEEQSGEFQQALGVSYEISPRLSVGVEFLHEFVFPDWSNSVTNVFIGPNVSYRRHQWFMTVTALAQATDTSDEPDFQLRTIFGIGF
;
A
#
# COMPACT_ATOMS: atom_id res chain seq x y z
N MET A 1 19.68 59.99 -10.82
CA MET A 1 20.54 58.92 -10.32
C MET A 1 19.64 57.91 -9.57
N SER A 2 19.25 56.84 -10.21
CA SER A 2 18.35 55.80 -9.65
C SER A 2 19.20 54.70 -9.00
N LYS A 3 19.05 54.51 -7.68
CA LYS A 3 19.69 53.39 -6.96
C LYS A 3 18.84 52.14 -7.14
N ARG A 4 19.30 51.20 -7.94
CA ARG A 4 18.72 49.87 -8.02
C ARG A 4 19.12 49.07 -6.77
N ALA A 5 18.16 48.72 -5.93
CA ALA A 5 18.33 47.78 -4.83
C ALA A 5 18.44 46.38 -5.41
N LEU A 6 19.57 45.72 -5.17
CA LEU A 6 19.81 44.31 -5.53
C LEU A 6 19.25 43.45 -4.38
N SER A 7 18.12 42.82 -4.57
CA SER A 7 17.57 41.85 -3.63
C SER A 7 18.36 40.55 -3.75
N ILE A 8 19.13 40.20 -2.74
CA ILE A 8 19.83 38.94 -2.60
C ILE A 8 18.82 37.93 -2.09
N LEU A 9 18.40 37.01 -2.94
CA LEU A 9 17.57 35.85 -2.60
C LEU A 9 18.47 34.83 -1.84
N SER A 10 18.39 34.83 -0.50
CA SER A 10 19.08 33.84 0.33
C SER A 10 18.42 32.49 0.12
N LEU A 11 19.04 31.63 -0.66
CA LEU A 11 18.69 30.21 -0.77
C LEU A 11 19.16 29.54 0.53
N THR A 12 18.26 29.34 1.47
CA THR A 12 18.51 28.52 2.65
C THR A 12 18.59 27.06 2.20
N ILE A 13 19.80 26.51 2.15
CA ILE A 13 20.04 25.08 2.00
C ILE A 13 19.58 24.46 3.33
N LEU A 14 18.40 23.86 3.36
CA LEU A 14 18.00 22.97 4.44
C LEU A 14 19.02 21.82 4.49
N PRO A 15 19.53 21.47 5.70
CA PRO A 15 20.36 20.28 5.82
C PRO A 15 19.54 19.08 5.34
N ALA A 16 20.10 18.31 4.41
CA ALA A 16 19.53 17.02 4.04
C ALA A 16 19.55 16.16 5.31
N ILE A 17 18.41 16.03 5.96
CA ILE A 17 18.19 15.01 6.96
C ILE A 17 18.31 13.71 6.16
N CYS A 18 19.26 12.84 6.55
CA CYS A 18 19.34 11.50 5.96
C CYS A 18 18.07 10.76 6.37
N ALA A 19 17.02 10.93 5.60
CA ALA A 19 15.84 10.10 5.69
C ALA A 19 16.26 8.71 5.21
N PHE A 20 16.16 7.72 6.07
CA PHE A 20 16.22 6.34 5.63
C PHE A 20 14.83 6.07 5.04
N GLY A 21 14.77 5.60 3.81
CA GLY A 21 13.53 5.10 3.22
C GLY A 21 12.92 4.05 4.13
N GLY A 22 11.61 3.95 4.14
CA GLY A 22 10.84 2.94 4.85
C GLY A 22 11.30 1.53 4.51
N VAL A 23 10.73 0.55 5.15
CA VAL A 23 10.94 -0.86 4.83
C VAL A 23 9.57 -1.48 4.69
N ARG A 24 9.24 -1.90 3.51
CA ARG A 24 8.08 -2.76 3.27
C ARG A 24 8.56 -4.19 3.14
N HIS A 25 8.22 -5.04 4.11
CA HIS A 25 8.51 -6.47 4.03
C HIS A 25 7.50 -7.21 3.16
N PHE A 26 6.33 -6.61 2.93
CA PHE A 26 5.19 -7.17 2.24
C PHE A 26 4.67 -6.20 1.18
N THR A 27 3.94 -6.72 0.19
CA THR A 27 3.29 -5.87 -0.82
C THR A 27 1.77 -5.80 -0.67
N PHE A 28 1.16 -6.78 -0.03
CA PHE A 28 -0.30 -6.84 0.20
C PHE A 28 -0.68 -6.53 1.64
N LEU A 29 0.30 -6.31 2.52
CA LEU A 29 0.07 -5.92 3.91
C LEU A 29 0.73 -4.58 4.22
N TYR A 30 0.07 -3.82 5.07
CA TYR A 30 0.63 -2.64 5.73
C TYR A 30 1.23 -3.06 7.08
N GLU A 31 2.36 -2.49 7.42
CA GLU A 31 3.05 -2.71 8.68
C GLU A 31 2.62 -1.70 9.74
N ALA A 32 2.65 -2.09 11.03
CA ALA A 32 2.13 -1.24 12.11
C ALA A 32 2.92 0.06 12.37
N PRO A 33 4.26 0.13 12.20
CA PRO A 33 4.99 1.38 12.38
C PRO A 33 4.63 2.40 11.30
N THR A 34 4.52 3.66 11.69
CA THR A 34 4.38 4.80 10.77
C THR A 34 5.74 5.39 10.41
N SER A 35 5.79 6.12 9.31
CA SER A 35 6.95 6.88 8.87
C SER A 35 7.40 7.91 9.91
N ALA A 36 8.71 8.13 9.99
CA ALA A 36 9.29 9.06 10.96
C ALA A 36 8.81 10.52 10.76
N PRO A 37 8.62 11.31 11.83
CA PRO A 37 8.16 12.68 11.70
C PRO A 37 9.02 13.51 10.77
N GLY A 38 8.39 14.16 9.77
CA GLY A 38 9.06 14.99 8.79
C GLY A 38 9.72 14.23 7.63
N SER A 39 9.65 12.89 7.60
CA SER A 39 10.05 12.11 6.43
C SER A 39 9.03 12.24 5.31
N ILE A 40 9.50 12.16 4.10
CA ILE A 40 8.70 12.07 2.87
C ILE A 40 9.24 10.92 2.07
N GLU A 41 8.34 10.03 1.63
CA GLU A 41 8.68 8.89 0.79
C GLU A 41 7.74 8.86 -0.43
N LEU A 42 8.28 8.54 -1.59
CA LEU A 42 7.51 8.25 -2.79
C LEU A 42 7.51 6.74 -3.00
N GLU A 43 6.34 6.14 -2.95
CA GLU A 43 6.14 4.74 -3.31
C GLU A 43 5.48 4.62 -4.67
N ASN A 44 5.91 3.63 -5.44
CA ASN A 44 5.30 3.26 -6.70
C ASN A 44 4.95 1.77 -6.64
N THR A 45 3.66 1.47 -6.71
CA THR A 45 3.14 0.11 -6.72
C THR A 45 2.72 -0.27 -8.13
N VAL A 46 3.23 -1.40 -8.61
CA VAL A 46 2.84 -2.00 -9.89
C VAL A 46 2.34 -3.41 -9.62
N THR A 47 1.10 -3.70 -9.99
CA THR A 47 0.52 -5.04 -9.93
C THR A 47 0.20 -5.51 -11.34
N TRP A 48 0.76 -6.64 -11.74
CA TRP A 48 0.33 -7.38 -12.92
C TRP A 48 -0.54 -8.55 -12.46
N ALA A 49 -1.76 -8.61 -12.97
CA ALA A 49 -2.73 -9.66 -12.73
C ALA A 49 -2.98 -10.44 -14.03
N HIS A 50 -2.95 -11.76 -13.94
CA HIS A 50 -3.17 -12.68 -15.05
C HIS A 50 -4.28 -13.65 -14.71
N GLY A 51 -5.31 -13.72 -15.54
CA GLY A 51 -6.39 -14.71 -15.49
C GLY A 51 -6.58 -15.38 -16.83
N SER A 52 -7.54 -16.31 -16.88
CA SER A 52 -7.82 -17.09 -18.09
C SER A 52 -8.30 -16.22 -19.26
N GLY A 53 -7.37 -15.87 -20.15
CA GLY A 53 -7.64 -15.07 -21.36
C GLY A 53 -7.55 -13.55 -21.18
N TRP A 54 -7.11 -13.06 -20.05
CA TRP A 54 -6.90 -11.64 -19.80
C TRP A 54 -5.62 -11.34 -18.98
N ASN A 55 -5.14 -10.10 -19.11
CA ASN A 55 -4.04 -9.56 -18.31
C ASN A 55 -4.32 -8.10 -18.01
N ASP A 56 -4.17 -7.72 -16.76
CA ASP A 56 -4.36 -6.36 -16.31
C ASP A 56 -3.12 -5.87 -15.56
N VAL A 57 -2.88 -4.56 -15.64
CA VAL A 57 -1.78 -3.90 -14.93
C VAL A 57 -2.36 -2.73 -14.16
N PHE A 58 -2.07 -2.66 -12.87
CA PHE A 58 -2.44 -1.56 -12.00
C PHE A 58 -1.17 -0.83 -11.56
N ILE A 59 -1.19 0.50 -11.64
CA ILE A 59 -0.08 1.35 -11.24
C ILE A 59 -0.62 2.40 -10.29
N ARG A 60 -0.05 2.46 -9.09
CA ARG A 60 -0.45 3.41 -8.04
C ARG A 60 0.78 4.10 -7.48
N GLU A 61 0.74 5.42 -7.40
CA GLU A 61 1.80 6.23 -6.83
C GLU A 61 1.31 6.90 -5.54
N GLU A 62 2.12 6.78 -4.50
CA GLU A 62 1.83 7.33 -3.17
C GLU A 62 2.94 8.28 -2.75
N LEU A 63 2.55 9.42 -2.20
CA LEU A 63 3.41 10.29 -1.42
C LEU A 63 3.09 10.10 0.06
N GLU A 64 3.96 9.41 0.77
CA GLU A 64 3.87 9.13 2.19
C GLU A 64 4.57 10.21 3.01
N ILE A 65 3.92 10.73 4.06
CA ILE A 65 4.42 11.82 4.90
C ILE A 65 4.27 11.45 6.37
N GLY A 66 5.38 11.35 7.09
CA GLY A 66 5.39 11.21 8.55
C GLY A 66 5.02 12.53 9.22
N ILE A 67 3.87 12.59 9.88
CA ILE A 67 3.37 13.81 10.56
C ILE A 67 3.85 13.85 12.03
N THR A 68 3.69 12.74 12.75
CA THR A 68 4.16 12.56 14.12
C THR A 68 4.71 11.14 14.29
N ASP A 69 5.24 10.80 15.45
CA ASP A 69 5.68 9.42 15.77
C ASP A 69 4.57 8.36 15.66
N ARG A 70 3.31 8.79 15.48
CA ARG A 70 2.14 7.90 15.44
C ARG A 70 1.19 8.18 14.29
N LEU A 71 1.41 9.24 13.54
CA LEU A 71 0.49 9.67 12.48
C LEU A 71 1.24 9.84 11.17
N GLN A 72 0.77 9.13 10.16
CA GLN A 72 1.21 9.19 8.78
C GLN A 72 0.06 9.59 7.89
N LEU A 73 0.37 10.32 6.83
CA LEU A 73 -0.54 10.70 5.76
C LEU A 73 -0.01 10.17 4.45
N GLY A 74 -0.85 9.49 3.69
CA GLY A 74 -0.62 9.08 2.30
C GLY A 74 -1.46 9.91 1.34
N ILE A 75 -0.87 10.31 0.23
CA ILE A 75 -1.56 11.00 -0.86
C ILE A 75 -1.30 10.23 -2.14
N TYR A 76 -2.36 9.76 -2.79
CA TYR A 76 -2.29 9.02 -4.06
C TYR A 76 -2.75 9.94 -5.21
N PRO A 77 -1.82 10.63 -5.88
CA PRO A 77 -2.18 11.52 -6.99
C PRO A 77 -2.47 10.76 -8.28
N LEU A 78 -1.94 9.54 -8.41
CA LEU A 78 -1.98 8.74 -9.64
C LEU A 78 -2.36 7.30 -9.31
N ASP A 79 -3.50 6.89 -9.84
CA ASP A 79 -3.99 5.52 -9.85
C ASP A 79 -4.49 5.19 -11.25
N TRP A 80 -3.89 4.17 -11.87
CA TRP A 80 -4.13 3.77 -13.24
C TRP A 80 -4.31 2.28 -13.37
N SER A 81 -5.25 1.86 -14.19
CA SER A 81 -5.39 0.47 -14.64
C SER A 81 -5.24 0.38 -16.16
N GLY A 82 -4.61 -0.70 -16.60
CA GLY A 82 -4.49 -1.08 -18.01
C GLY A 82 -5.07 -2.47 -18.20
N HIS A 83 -6.10 -2.59 -19.06
CA HIS A 83 -6.82 -3.82 -19.30
C HIS A 83 -6.53 -4.36 -20.70
N SER A 84 -6.21 -5.65 -20.80
CA SER A 84 -5.93 -6.31 -22.10
C SER A 84 -7.09 -6.22 -23.10
N ALA A 85 -8.32 -6.06 -22.60
CA ALA A 85 -9.54 -5.95 -23.40
C ALA A 85 -10.10 -4.52 -23.49
N GLY A 86 -9.65 -3.57 -22.64
CA GLY A 86 -10.35 -2.30 -22.43
C GLY A 86 -9.53 -1.03 -22.62
N GLY A 87 -8.21 -1.09 -22.69
CA GLY A 87 -7.34 0.10 -22.75
C GLY A 87 -6.83 0.54 -21.38
N VAL A 88 -6.57 1.86 -21.22
CA VAL A 88 -6.01 2.45 -20.00
C VAL A 88 -7.05 3.37 -19.37
N GLU A 89 -7.24 3.25 -18.06
CA GLU A 89 -8.17 4.05 -17.27
C GLU A 89 -7.44 4.76 -16.11
N TYR A 90 -7.92 5.94 -15.75
CA TYR A 90 -7.49 6.67 -14.56
C TYR A 90 -8.52 6.45 -13.44
N ASN A 91 -8.10 5.81 -12.36
CA ASN A 91 -8.97 5.37 -11.26
C ASN A 91 -9.19 6.44 -10.19
N GLY A 92 -8.58 7.61 -10.35
CA GLY A 92 -8.78 8.72 -9.42
C GLY A 92 -7.59 9.02 -8.53
N GLY A 93 -7.87 9.60 -7.37
CA GLY A 93 -6.88 9.86 -6.35
C GLY A 93 -7.41 9.51 -4.97
N ALA A 94 -6.51 9.29 -4.01
CA ALA A 94 -6.89 8.93 -2.66
C ALA A 94 -6.12 9.71 -1.59
N LEU A 95 -6.70 9.73 -0.39
CA LEU A 95 -6.07 10.19 0.84
C LEU A 95 -6.12 9.08 1.87
N GLU A 96 -4.97 8.80 2.46
CA GLU A 96 -4.75 7.79 3.47
C GLU A 96 -4.33 8.43 4.78
N VAL A 97 -4.75 7.85 5.89
CA VAL A 97 -4.29 8.18 7.24
C VAL A 97 -4.00 6.89 7.98
N ILE A 98 -2.78 6.76 8.53
CA ILE A 98 -2.42 5.67 9.44
C ILE A 98 -2.13 6.25 10.82
N TYR A 99 -2.74 5.64 11.85
CA TYR A 99 -2.50 5.99 13.24
C TYR A 99 -1.97 4.79 14.03
N ASN A 100 -0.72 4.87 14.47
CA ASN A 100 -0.06 3.83 15.26
C ASN A 100 -0.50 3.89 16.73
N LEU A 101 -0.96 2.76 17.26
CA LEU A 101 -1.40 2.60 18.64
C LEU A 101 -0.31 2.02 19.53
N SER A 102 0.49 1.08 19.02
CA SER A 102 1.53 0.36 19.78
C SER A 102 2.66 -0.13 18.88
N ASN A 103 3.82 -0.37 19.47
CA ASN A 103 5.06 -0.71 18.77
C ASN A 103 5.25 -2.23 18.69
N PRO A 104 5.51 -2.82 17.50
CA PRO A 104 5.62 -4.27 17.31
C PRO A 104 6.86 -4.90 17.97
N VAL A 105 7.84 -4.10 18.38
CA VAL A 105 9.09 -4.59 18.99
C VAL A 105 9.00 -4.63 20.50
N VAL A 106 8.52 -3.54 21.11
CA VAL A 106 8.53 -3.38 22.58
C VAL A 106 7.22 -3.78 23.24
N ASP A 107 6.09 -3.63 22.55
CA ASP A 107 4.78 -4.04 23.06
C ASP A 107 4.49 -5.52 22.73
N PRO A 108 3.52 -6.16 23.40
CA PRO A 108 3.10 -7.53 23.08
C PRO A 108 2.73 -7.71 21.61
N VAL A 109 2.07 -6.72 21.01
CA VAL A 109 1.73 -6.60 19.59
C VAL A 109 1.74 -5.14 19.18
N GLY A 110 2.24 -4.81 17.99
CA GLY A 110 2.07 -3.53 17.33
C GLY A 110 0.71 -3.46 16.67
N LEU A 111 0.00 -2.37 16.87
CA LEU A 111 -1.33 -2.14 16.31
C LEU A 111 -1.36 -0.80 15.60
N SER A 112 -2.04 -0.74 14.46
CA SER A 112 -2.36 0.51 13.78
C SER A 112 -3.76 0.47 13.18
N LEU A 113 -4.36 1.66 13.07
CA LEU A 113 -5.60 1.89 12.36
C LEU A 113 -5.28 2.63 11.06
N TYR A 114 -5.90 2.19 10.00
CA TYR A 114 -5.77 2.75 8.67
C TYR A 114 -7.13 3.16 8.15
N GLN A 115 -7.18 4.30 7.46
CA GLN A 115 -8.35 4.77 6.73
C GLN A 115 -7.89 5.40 5.43
N GLU A 116 -8.48 4.95 4.31
CA GLU A 116 -8.34 5.58 3.01
C GLU A 116 -9.70 5.99 2.46
N ILE A 117 -9.70 7.07 1.71
CA ILE A 117 -10.83 7.53 0.90
C ILE A 117 -10.32 7.77 -0.51
N SER A 118 -10.88 7.04 -1.47
CA SER A 118 -10.60 7.17 -2.89
C SER A 118 -11.77 7.84 -3.61
N VAL A 119 -11.45 8.68 -4.58
CA VAL A 119 -12.46 9.43 -5.36
C VAL A 119 -12.04 9.50 -6.83
N ALA A 120 -12.97 9.12 -7.71
CA ALA A 120 -12.88 9.36 -9.14
C ALA A 120 -14.22 9.85 -9.70
N ARG A 121 -14.28 9.98 -11.02
CA ARG A 121 -15.56 10.30 -11.68
C ARG A 121 -16.52 9.12 -11.56
N GLN A 122 -17.60 9.27 -10.79
CA GLN A 122 -18.62 8.23 -10.57
C GLN A 122 -18.13 7.02 -9.74
N HIS A 123 -17.08 7.23 -8.96
CA HIS A 123 -16.51 6.23 -8.06
C HIS A 123 -16.16 6.88 -6.73
N PHE A 124 -16.54 6.23 -5.65
CA PHE A 124 -16.17 6.56 -4.27
C PHE A 124 -15.90 5.27 -3.52
N GLU A 125 -14.76 5.19 -2.86
CA GLU A 125 -14.37 4.04 -2.05
C GLU A 125 -13.90 4.51 -0.68
N SER A 126 -14.18 3.71 0.32
CA SER A 126 -13.73 3.88 1.70
C SER A 126 -13.16 2.58 2.20
N GLU A 127 -11.87 2.54 2.44
CA GLU A 127 -11.16 1.40 3.02
C GLU A 127 -10.79 1.68 4.48
N SER A 128 -11.12 0.74 5.38
CA SER A 128 -10.71 0.77 6.79
C SER A 128 -9.94 -0.50 7.11
N LYS A 129 -8.79 -0.37 7.79
CA LYS A 129 -7.91 -1.52 8.06
C LYS A 129 -7.44 -1.52 9.51
N LEU A 130 -7.49 -2.68 10.13
CA LEU A 130 -6.80 -2.97 11.37
C LEU A 130 -5.50 -3.72 11.05
N ILE A 131 -4.38 -3.15 11.45
CA ILE A 131 -3.05 -3.71 11.25
C ILE A 131 -2.54 -4.24 12.58
N ALA A 132 -2.05 -5.48 12.61
CA ALA A 132 -1.45 -6.10 13.78
C ALA A 132 -0.12 -6.75 13.40
N GLN A 133 0.96 -6.35 14.05
CA GLN A 133 2.31 -6.82 13.73
C GLN A 133 3.05 -7.27 14.99
N LYS A 134 3.88 -8.31 14.86
CA LYS A 134 4.83 -8.72 15.90
C LYS A 134 6.19 -9.03 15.31
N ASN A 135 7.21 -8.36 15.87
CA ASN A 135 8.61 -8.62 15.54
C ASN A 135 9.25 -9.44 16.67
N PHE A 136 9.93 -10.52 16.33
CA PHE A 136 10.66 -11.35 17.27
C PHE A 136 11.95 -11.87 16.64
N GLY A 137 13.06 -11.29 17.08
CA GLY A 137 14.37 -11.55 16.49
C GLY A 137 14.43 -11.07 15.04
N ARG A 138 14.58 -12.00 14.09
CA ARG A 138 14.61 -11.75 12.65
C ARG A 138 13.28 -12.03 11.95
N TRP A 139 12.26 -12.43 12.71
CA TRP A 139 10.95 -12.75 12.18
C TRP A 139 10.01 -11.54 12.33
N ILE A 140 9.27 -11.29 11.28
CA ILE A 140 8.18 -10.32 11.23
C ILE A 140 6.92 -11.09 10.86
N LEU A 141 5.93 -10.99 11.73
CA LEU A 141 4.59 -11.53 11.51
C LEU A 141 3.62 -10.36 11.43
N ASP A 142 2.86 -10.29 10.37
CA ASP A 142 1.90 -9.23 10.11
C ASP A 142 0.52 -9.80 9.76
N TYR A 143 -0.54 -9.12 10.21
CA TYR A 143 -1.92 -9.43 9.91
C TYR A 143 -2.68 -8.13 9.66
N ASN A 144 -3.41 -8.07 8.55
CA ASN A 144 -4.32 -6.98 8.24
C ASN A 144 -5.75 -7.53 8.08
N ALA A 145 -6.71 -6.86 8.72
CA ALA A 145 -8.13 -7.06 8.48
C ALA A 145 -8.69 -5.79 7.85
N THR A 146 -9.13 -5.87 6.62
CA THR A 146 -9.61 -4.76 5.80
C THR A 146 -11.09 -4.88 5.55
N LEU A 147 -11.81 -3.77 5.66
CA LEU A 147 -13.18 -3.60 5.22
C LEU A 147 -13.22 -2.47 4.21
N GLU A 148 -13.69 -2.77 3.01
CA GLU A 148 -13.87 -1.84 1.92
C GLU A 148 -15.35 -1.68 1.61
N ALA A 149 -15.73 -0.46 1.28
CA ALA A 149 -17.07 -0.11 0.81
C ALA A 149 -16.96 0.83 -0.38
N GLU A 150 -17.54 0.41 -1.47
CA GLU A 150 -17.46 1.08 -2.76
C GLU A 150 -18.83 1.53 -3.23
N ARG A 151 -18.86 2.63 -3.97
CA ARG A 151 -20.02 3.14 -4.67
C ARG A 151 -19.64 3.60 -6.07
N GLU A 152 -20.38 3.09 -7.02
CA GLU A 152 -20.16 3.36 -8.44
C GLU A 152 -21.40 3.91 -9.13
N SER A 153 -21.29 4.18 -10.43
CA SER A 153 -22.30 4.66 -11.33
C SER A 153 -22.69 6.14 -11.18
N ARG A 154 -23.60 6.58 -12.02
CA ARG A 154 -24.14 7.94 -11.95
C ARG A 154 -25.00 8.11 -10.71
N GLY A 155 -24.52 8.97 -9.78
CA GLY A 155 -25.21 9.20 -8.52
C GLY A 155 -24.75 8.29 -7.38
N LEU A 156 -23.73 7.44 -7.61
CA LEU A 156 -23.17 6.53 -6.61
C LEU A 156 -24.24 5.58 -6.02
N GLU A 157 -25.08 5.02 -6.90
CA GLU A 157 -26.21 4.17 -6.53
C GLU A 157 -25.82 2.70 -6.40
N GLU A 158 -24.88 2.22 -7.21
CA GLU A 158 -24.34 0.86 -7.12
C GLU A 158 -23.42 0.75 -5.90
N GLN A 159 -23.55 -0.33 -5.15
CA GLN A 159 -22.84 -0.51 -3.90
C GLN A 159 -22.26 -1.92 -3.85
N SER A 160 -20.98 -1.99 -3.60
CA SER A 160 -20.26 -3.23 -3.35
C SER A 160 -19.39 -3.10 -2.08
N GLY A 161 -18.80 -4.18 -1.66
CA GLY A 161 -17.87 -4.18 -0.55
C GLY A 161 -16.99 -5.39 -0.55
N GLU A 162 -15.92 -5.31 0.21
CA GLU A 162 -14.98 -6.39 0.40
C GLU A 162 -14.55 -6.48 1.87
N PHE A 163 -14.44 -7.71 2.37
CA PHE A 163 -13.72 -7.98 3.60
C PHE A 163 -12.50 -8.84 3.28
N GLN A 164 -11.31 -8.31 3.55
CA GLN A 164 -10.06 -8.97 3.27
C GLN A 164 -9.30 -9.28 4.56
N GLN A 165 -8.67 -10.45 4.60
CA GLN A 165 -7.71 -10.82 5.62
C GLN A 165 -6.38 -11.14 4.93
N ALA A 166 -5.32 -10.44 5.31
CA ALA A 166 -3.99 -10.71 4.84
C ALA A 166 -3.10 -11.16 5.99
N LEU A 167 -2.25 -12.14 5.75
CA LEU A 167 -1.27 -12.65 6.71
C LEU A 167 0.10 -12.72 6.03
N GLY A 168 1.12 -12.13 6.65
CA GLY A 168 2.50 -12.15 6.17
C GLY A 168 3.46 -12.70 7.20
N VAL A 169 4.40 -13.51 6.74
CA VAL A 169 5.55 -13.95 7.55
C VAL A 169 6.81 -13.65 6.77
N SER A 170 7.70 -12.85 7.34
CA SER A 170 8.98 -12.48 6.73
C SER A 170 10.14 -12.80 7.64
N TYR A 171 11.28 -13.16 7.06
CA TYR A 171 12.54 -13.42 7.76
C TYR A 171 13.66 -12.54 7.21
N GLU A 172 14.28 -11.75 8.07
CA GLU A 172 15.43 -10.91 7.72
C GLU A 172 16.71 -11.77 7.61
N ILE A 173 17.08 -12.13 6.38
CA ILE A 173 18.35 -12.82 6.10
C ILE A 173 19.53 -11.91 6.48
N SER A 174 19.40 -10.63 6.19
CA SER A 174 20.37 -9.58 6.53
C SER A 174 19.63 -8.26 6.77
N PRO A 175 20.29 -7.21 7.30
CA PRO A 175 19.68 -5.88 7.44
C PRO A 175 19.17 -5.25 6.12
N ARG A 176 19.41 -5.88 4.98
CA ARG A 176 19.03 -5.37 3.65
C ARG A 176 18.14 -6.32 2.86
N LEU A 177 18.03 -7.57 3.27
CA LEU A 177 17.34 -8.60 2.50
C LEU A 177 16.44 -9.40 3.41
N SER A 178 15.15 -9.44 3.07
CA SER A 178 14.15 -10.29 3.70
C SER A 178 13.49 -11.19 2.67
N VAL A 179 13.04 -12.34 3.10
CA VAL A 179 12.24 -13.27 2.31
C VAL A 179 11.05 -13.72 3.14
N GLY A 180 9.91 -13.95 2.50
CA GLY A 180 8.70 -14.29 3.21
C GLY A 180 7.64 -14.95 2.36
N VAL A 181 6.46 -15.04 2.94
CA VAL A 181 5.24 -15.54 2.30
C VAL A 181 4.09 -14.61 2.68
N GLU A 182 3.23 -14.30 1.72
CA GLU A 182 1.98 -13.60 1.93
C GLU A 182 0.80 -14.51 1.61
N PHE A 183 -0.23 -14.42 2.41
CA PHE A 183 -1.52 -15.07 2.25
C PHE A 183 -2.61 -14.01 2.25
N LEU A 184 -3.52 -14.10 1.29
CA LEU A 184 -4.63 -13.17 1.10
C LEU A 184 -5.93 -13.97 1.02
N HIS A 185 -6.93 -13.55 1.78
CA HIS A 185 -8.24 -14.14 1.80
C HIS A 185 -9.28 -13.03 1.69
N GLU A 186 -10.06 -13.06 0.62
CA GLU A 186 -11.00 -12.03 0.21
C GLU A 186 -12.42 -12.58 0.23
N PHE A 187 -13.34 -11.79 0.75
CA PHE A 187 -14.78 -11.99 0.68
C PHE A 187 -15.37 -10.78 -0.06
N VAL A 188 -15.64 -10.96 -1.33
CA VAL A 188 -16.23 -9.93 -2.18
C VAL A 188 -17.75 -9.97 -2.07
N PHE A 189 -18.38 -8.82 -1.87
CA PHE A 189 -19.82 -8.64 -1.77
C PHE A 189 -20.32 -7.74 -2.91
N PRO A 190 -20.65 -8.29 -4.08
CA PRO A 190 -20.96 -7.48 -5.28
C PRO A 190 -22.14 -6.51 -5.11
N ASP A 191 -23.07 -6.79 -4.25
CA ASP A 191 -24.24 -5.96 -3.95
C ASP A 191 -24.66 -6.08 -2.46
N TRP A 192 -23.69 -6.44 -1.59
CA TRP A 192 -23.89 -6.74 -0.18
C TRP A 192 -24.81 -7.93 0.12
N SER A 193 -25.24 -8.68 -0.88
CA SER A 193 -26.21 -9.78 -0.72
C SER A 193 -25.59 -11.16 -0.81
N ASN A 194 -24.58 -11.34 -1.66
CA ASN A 194 -23.85 -12.58 -1.87
C ASN A 194 -22.37 -12.34 -1.68
N SER A 195 -21.63 -13.38 -1.30
CA SER A 195 -20.18 -13.31 -1.22
C SER A 195 -19.52 -14.32 -2.15
N VAL A 196 -18.43 -13.87 -2.77
CA VAL A 196 -17.46 -14.73 -3.45
C VAL A 196 -16.22 -14.78 -2.59
N THR A 197 -15.58 -15.93 -2.48
CA THR A 197 -14.40 -16.13 -1.63
C THR A 197 -13.20 -16.47 -2.48
N ASN A 198 -12.13 -15.70 -2.33
CA ASN A 198 -10.87 -15.87 -3.02
C ASN A 198 -9.74 -16.05 -2.04
N VAL A 199 -8.79 -16.92 -2.39
CA VAL A 199 -7.59 -17.17 -1.58
C VAL A 199 -6.38 -17.13 -2.49
N PHE A 200 -5.38 -16.35 -2.08
CA PHE A 200 -4.11 -16.25 -2.76
C PHE A 200 -2.98 -16.51 -1.78
N ILE A 201 -1.90 -17.12 -2.27
CA ILE A 201 -0.71 -17.37 -1.46
C ILE A 201 0.53 -17.33 -2.34
N GLY A 202 1.63 -16.82 -1.80
CA GLY A 202 2.89 -16.88 -2.52
C GLY A 202 4.07 -16.23 -1.80
N PRO A 203 5.28 -16.45 -2.33
CA PRO A 203 6.51 -15.93 -1.76
C PRO A 203 6.67 -14.44 -2.05
N ASN A 204 7.42 -13.78 -1.16
CA ASN A 204 7.90 -12.43 -1.36
C ASN A 204 9.41 -12.29 -1.07
N VAL A 205 9.98 -11.22 -1.60
CA VAL A 205 11.33 -10.79 -1.32
C VAL A 205 11.36 -9.26 -1.20
N SER A 206 12.00 -8.76 -0.16
CA SER A 206 12.23 -7.33 0.06
C SER A 206 13.71 -7.03 0.14
N TYR A 207 14.14 -6.00 -0.59
CA TYR A 207 15.51 -5.51 -0.55
C TYR A 207 15.52 -4.00 -0.34
N ARG A 208 16.37 -3.54 0.62
CA ARG A 208 16.55 -2.11 0.91
C ARG A 208 18.01 -1.68 0.83
N ARG A 209 18.26 -0.45 0.41
CA ARG A 209 19.60 0.15 0.40
C ARG A 209 19.54 1.67 0.51
N HIS A 210 20.09 2.20 1.61
CA HIS A 210 20.09 3.65 1.91
C HIS A 210 18.65 4.22 1.94
N GLN A 211 18.28 4.99 0.92
CA GLN A 211 17.02 5.73 0.84
C GLN A 211 15.95 5.03 -0.01
N TRP A 212 16.22 3.84 -0.55
CA TRP A 212 15.26 3.13 -1.38
C TRP A 212 15.09 1.67 -0.96
N PHE A 213 13.92 1.16 -1.24
CA PHE A 213 13.62 -0.27 -1.13
C PHE A 213 12.83 -0.76 -2.34
N MET A 214 12.79 -2.06 -2.52
CA MET A 214 11.93 -2.75 -3.47
C MET A 214 11.46 -4.06 -2.86
N THR A 215 10.16 -4.27 -2.88
CA THR A 215 9.53 -5.52 -2.45
C THR A 215 8.73 -6.10 -3.60
N VAL A 216 8.85 -7.39 -3.80
CA VAL A 216 8.16 -8.13 -4.87
C VAL A 216 7.46 -9.33 -4.25
N THR A 217 6.18 -9.51 -4.56
CA THR A 217 5.37 -10.66 -4.15
C THR A 217 4.73 -11.29 -5.37
N ALA A 218 4.77 -12.59 -5.43
CA ALA A 218 4.13 -13.40 -6.47
C ALA A 218 3.06 -14.28 -5.82
N LEU A 219 1.77 -13.96 -6.03
CA LEU A 219 0.65 -14.71 -5.49
C LEU A 219 0.02 -15.61 -6.56
N ALA A 220 -0.29 -16.83 -6.20
CA ALA A 220 -1.11 -17.74 -6.99
C ALA A 220 -2.47 -17.92 -6.31
N GLN A 221 -3.53 -17.98 -7.11
CA GLN A 221 -4.87 -18.30 -6.62
C GLN A 221 -4.90 -19.75 -6.12
N ALA A 222 -5.44 -19.96 -4.93
CA ALA A 222 -5.65 -21.27 -4.33
C ALA A 222 -7.11 -21.74 -4.42
N THR A 223 -8.03 -20.83 -4.72
CA THR A 223 -9.41 -21.09 -5.12
C THR A 223 -9.48 -21.26 -6.65
N ASP A 224 -10.63 -21.68 -7.17
CA ASP A 224 -10.88 -21.81 -8.62
C ASP A 224 -12.03 -20.84 -8.97
N THR A 225 -11.76 -19.55 -8.87
CA THR A 225 -12.73 -18.48 -9.14
C THR A 225 -12.38 -17.83 -10.48
N SER A 226 -13.24 -17.99 -11.48
CA SER A 226 -12.96 -17.66 -12.88
C SER A 226 -12.82 -16.15 -13.15
N ASP A 227 -13.42 -15.33 -12.33
CA ASP A 227 -13.42 -13.86 -12.51
C ASP A 227 -12.24 -13.17 -11.81
N GLU A 228 -11.47 -13.96 -11.05
CA GLU A 228 -10.28 -13.51 -10.34
C GLU A 228 -8.99 -13.93 -11.07
N PRO A 229 -7.86 -13.25 -10.82
CA PRO A 229 -6.60 -13.63 -11.45
C PRO A 229 -6.09 -14.98 -10.93
N ASP A 230 -5.63 -15.84 -11.85
CA ASP A 230 -4.92 -17.07 -11.50
C ASP A 230 -3.57 -16.78 -10.81
N PHE A 231 -2.98 -15.61 -11.15
CA PHE A 231 -1.67 -15.20 -10.68
C PHE A 231 -1.57 -13.67 -10.60
N GLN A 232 -0.92 -13.17 -9.55
CA GLN A 232 -0.60 -11.75 -9.37
C GLN A 232 0.89 -11.57 -9.07
N LEU A 233 1.52 -10.60 -9.72
CA LEU A 233 2.86 -10.13 -9.39
C LEU A 233 2.78 -8.66 -8.98
N ARG A 234 3.01 -8.37 -7.70
CA ARG A 234 3.04 -7.00 -7.19
C ARG A 234 4.46 -6.59 -6.82
N THR A 235 4.82 -5.40 -7.22
CA THR A 235 6.10 -4.77 -6.87
C THR A 235 5.83 -3.41 -6.25
N ILE A 236 6.44 -3.14 -5.12
CA ILE A 236 6.50 -1.80 -4.52
C ILE A 236 7.95 -1.33 -4.58
N PHE A 237 8.16 -0.13 -5.10
CA PHE A 237 9.44 0.58 -5.07
C PHE A 237 9.26 1.89 -4.32
N GLY A 238 10.00 2.08 -3.22
CA GLY A 238 9.97 3.29 -2.41
C GLY A 238 11.31 4.02 -2.40
N ILE A 239 11.26 5.35 -2.33
CA ILE A 239 12.41 6.23 -2.17
C ILE A 239 12.10 7.36 -1.20
N GLY A 240 12.90 7.45 -0.11
CA GLY A 240 12.80 8.48 0.94
C GLY A 240 13.65 9.72 0.63
N PHE A 241 13.19 10.88 1.09
CA PHE A 241 13.81 12.19 0.88
C PHE A 241 14.16 12.88 2.20
#